data_9d9f019efb828f7499807dda6cc423a1
#
_entry.id   9d9f019efb828f7499807dda6cc423a1
#
_cell.length_a   1.000
_cell.length_b   1.000
_cell.length_c   1.000
_cell.angle_alpha   90.00
_cell.angle_beta   90.00
_cell.angle_gamma   90.00
#
_symmetry.space_group_name_H-M   'P 1'
#
loop_
_entity.id
_entity.type
_entity.pdbx_description
1 polymer ?
#
loop_
_entity_poly.entity_id
_entity_poly.type
_entity_poly.pdbx_seq_one_letter_code
_entity_poly.pdbx_strand_id
1 'polypeptide(L)'
;MSEITVRATWADRIRSAWQSSFEGIIECGRLLIAAKEELEHGEFESMVEKELPFKPSTARRLMIIAKDERLLDRAHGHVLPPSWRTLYELTKLPDDVLEKKLTDGTIHPEMQRKDVARENRIISKARDEERIRELAPVFGKFRTLVIDPPWDYEWLSLAGRAAPGYATMTHEQLLAMDVAQWAEDNCHLYLWTTNNFMTRAVELMARWGFQHKTVLTWVKPRWGLGSYFRNSTEHVLFGVCGELRTRSDSIATHFEAPLGEHSEKPEKFYEIVRLASYPPYGEAFQRTQRTDFTNVFESKELEAAE
;
A
#
# COMPACT_ATOMS: atom_id res chain seq x y z
N MET A 1 -31.54 48.65 7.93
CA MET A 1 -31.34 47.21 7.69
C MET A 1 -31.07 46.57 9.02
N SER A 2 -31.76 45.49 9.38
CA SER A 2 -31.56 44.84 10.67
C SER A 2 -30.19 44.10 10.69
N GLU A 3 -29.58 44.01 11.86
CA GLU A 3 -28.30 43.33 12.07
C GLU A 3 -28.32 41.85 11.54
N ILE A 4 -29.47 41.20 11.59
CA ILE A 4 -29.76 39.87 11.06
C ILE A 4 -29.59 39.84 9.53
N THR A 5 -30.05 40.88 8.81
CA THR A 5 -29.95 40.97 7.34
C THR A 5 -28.49 41.14 6.89
N VAL A 6 -27.70 41.91 7.61
CA VAL A 6 -26.27 42.13 7.31
C VAL A 6 -25.48 40.84 7.52
N ARG A 7 -25.74 40.12 8.62
CA ARG A 7 -25.10 38.83 8.93
C ARG A 7 -25.42 37.76 7.87
N ALA A 8 -26.68 37.65 7.44
CA ALA A 8 -27.10 36.71 6.40
C ALA A 8 -26.38 37.01 5.06
N THR A 9 -26.29 38.27 4.66
CA THR A 9 -25.57 38.66 3.43
C THR A 9 -24.08 38.30 3.48
N TRP A 10 -23.41 38.50 4.61
CA TRP A 10 -22.02 38.07 4.76
C TRP A 10 -21.86 36.56 4.72
N ALA A 11 -22.72 35.79 5.36
CA ALA A 11 -22.71 34.34 5.33
C ALA A 11 -22.88 33.81 3.92
N ASP A 12 -23.77 34.41 3.10
CA ASP A 12 -23.96 34.03 1.71
C ASP A 12 -22.75 34.35 0.83
N ARG A 13 -22.12 35.50 1.01
CA ARG A 13 -20.90 35.88 0.28
C ARG A 13 -19.74 34.97 0.64
N ILE A 14 -19.58 34.61 1.91
CA ILE A 14 -18.52 33.69 2.37
C ILE A 14 -18.75 32.28 1.83
N ARG A 15 -20.00 31.79 1.85
CA ARG A 15 -20.36 30.49 1.24
C ARG A 15 -20.07 30.44 -0.25
N SER A 16 -20.40 31.47 -0.98
CA SER A 16 -20.13 31.58 -2.42
C SER A 16 -18.62 31.56 -2.72
N ALA A 17 -17.81 32.30 -1.97
CA ALA A 17 -16.35 32.28 -2.11
C ALA A 17 -15.75 30.90 -1.76
N TRP A 18 -16.30 30.23 -0.76
CA TRP A 18 -15.92 28.88 -0.38
C TRP A 18 -16.21 27.85 -1.49
N GLN A 19 -17.41 27.90 -2.04
CA GLN A 19 -17.84 27.02 -3.13
C GLN A 19 -16.98 27.21 -4.38
N SER A 20 -16.60 28.45 -4.70
CA SER A 20 -15.68 28.75 -5.80
C SER A 20 -14.29 28.09 -5.62
N SER A 21 -13.82 27.92 -4.40
CA SER A 21 -12.53 27.24 -4.12
C SER A 21 -12.61 25.75 -4.41
N PHE A 22 -13.70 25.09 -4.04
CA PHE A 22 -13.95 23.68 -4.38
C PHE A 22 -14.12 23.49 -5.88
N GLU A 23 -14.96 24.30 -6.52
CA GLU A 23 -15.19 24.28 -7.96
C GLU A 23 -13.89 24.50 -8.76
N GLY A 24 -13.01 25.37 -8.29
CA GLY A 24 -11.68 25.59 -8.88
C GLY A 24 -10.78 24.35 -8.84
N ILE A 25 -10.84 23.54 -7.78
CA ILE A 25 -10.11 22.27 -7.68
C ILE A 25 -10.65 21.27 -8.71
N ILE A 26 -11.98 21.14 -8.80
CA ILE A 26 -12.65 20.24 -9.75
C ILE A 26 -12.34 20.65 -11.20
N GLU A 27 -12.49 21.95 -11.50
CA GLU A 27 -12.22 22.47 -12.85
C GLU A 27 -10.78 22.29 -13.26
N CYS A 28 -9.82 22.54 -12.38
CA CYS A 28 -8.41 22.26 -12.63
C CYS A 28 -8.17 20.77 -12.97
N GLY A 29 -8.82 19.86 -12.26
CA GLY A 29 -8.75 18.42 -12.54
C GLY A 29 -9.36 18.05 -13.90
N ARG A 30 -10.49 18.65 -14.28
CA ARG A 30 -11.13 18.44 -15.59
C ARG A 30 -10.26 18.96 -16.74
N LEU A 31 -9.69 20.15 -16.59
CA LEU A 31 -8.77 20.71 -17.59
C LEU A 31 -7.52 19.84 -17.76
N LEU A 32 -6.98 19.28 -16.67
CA LEU A 32 -5.86 18.34 -16.74
C LEU A 32 -6.23 17.04 -17.47
N ILE A 33 -7.46 16.54 -17.29
CA ILE A 33 -7.94 15.37 -18.01
C ILE A 33 -8.04 15.67 -19.50
N ALA A 34 -8.70 16.78 -19.85
CA ALA A 34 -8.84 17.19 -21.26
C ALA A 34 -7.50 17.43 -21.94
N ALA A 35 -6.57 18.13 -21.28
CA ALA A 35 -5.22 18.35 -21.80
C ALA A 35 -4.46 17.02 -21.99
N LYS A 36 -4.64 16.05 -21.11
CA LYS A 36 -4.00 14.73 -21.26
C LYS A 36 -4.55 13.91 -22.42
N GLU A 37 -5.80 14.12 -22.79
CA GLU A 37 -6.45 13.46 -23.94
C GLU A 37 -6.09 14.13 -25.27
N GLU A 38 -5.80 15.43 -25.27
CA GLU A 38 -5.52 16.22 -26.47
C GLU A 38 -4.03 16.25 -26.84
N LEU A 39 -3.13 16.23 -25.84
CA LEU A 39 -1.69 16.35 -26.03
C LEU A 39 -1.03 15.02 -26.41
N GLU A 40 0.00 15.06 -27.25
CA GLU A 40 0.78 13.90 -27.62
C GLU A 40 1.59 13.31 -26.45
N HIS A 41 2.07 12.08 -26.63
CA HIS A 41 2.81 11.36 -25.61
C HIS A 41 4.07 12.14 -25.16
N GLY A 42 4.14 12.43 -23.85
CA GLY A 42 5.24 13.16 -23.22
C GLY A 42 5.05 14.69 -23.17
N GLU A 43 4.17 15.27 -23.97
CA GLU A 43 3.88 16.72 -23.93
C GLU A 43 3.13 17.12 -22.67
N PHE A 44 2.16 16.29 -22.24
CA PHE A 44 1.41 16.53 -21.02
C PHE A 44 2.34 16.57 -19.80
N GLU A 45 3.24 15.60 -19.64
CA GLU A 45 4.21 15.57 -18.54
C GLU A 45 5.13 16.78 -18.56
N SER A 46 5.62 17.16 -19.76
CA SER A 46 6.47 18.34 -19.94
C SER A 46 5.74 19.62 -19.55
N MET A 47 4.50 19.80 -19.98
CA MET A 47 3.65 20.94 -19.60
C MET A 47 3.46 21.00 -18.09
N VAL A 48 3.07 19.88 -17.45
CA VAL A 48 2.84 19.84 -16.01
C VAL A 48 4.11 20.17 -15.23
N GLU A 49 5.28 19.73 -15.70
CA GLU A 49 6.54 19.91 -14.99
C GLU A 49 7.10 21.33 -15.17
N LYS A 50 6.93 21.95 -16.33
CA LYS A 50 7.59 23.22 -16.69
C LYS A 50 6.68 24.45 -16.59
N GLU A 51 5.37 24.28 -16.78
CA GLU A 51 4.46 25.41 -16.97
C GLU A 51 3.42 25.53 -15.82
N LEU A 52 3.16 24.44 -15.07
CA LEU A 52 2.18 24.47 -13.99
C LEU A 52 2.85 24.65 -12.63
N PRO A 53 2.15 25.31 -11.66
CA PRO A 53 2.72 25.62 -10.34
C PRO A 53 2.77 24.39 -9.39
N PHE A 54 2.56 23.18 -9.89
CA PHE A 54 2.55 21.94 -9.10
C PHE A 54 3.19 20.77 -9.85
N LYS A 55 3.57 19.76 -9.11
CA LYS A 55 4.27 18.56 -9.63
C LYS A 55 3.31 17.57 -10.30
N PRO A 56 3.79 16.67 -11.18
CA PRO A 56 2.99 15.62 -11.82
C PRO A 56 2.17 14.75 -10.84
N SER A 57 2.69 14.51 -9.64
CA SER A 57 1.95 13.80 -8.59
C SER A 57 0.71 14.56 -8.09
N THR A 58 0.73 15.89 -8.09
CA THR A 58 -0.43 16.72 -7.73
C THR A 58 -1.44 16.75 -8.87
N ALA A 59 -0.98 16.90 -10.13
CA ALA A 59 -1.84 16.81 -11.30
C ALA A 59 -2.64 15.51 -11.33
N ARG A 60 -1.97 14.36 -11.11
CA ARG A 60 -2.63 13.04 -11.04
C ARG A 60 -3.72 13.00 -9.97
N ARG A 61 -3.48 13.56 -8.78
CA ARG A 61 -4.47 13.60 -7.69
C ARG A 61 -5.66 14.48 -8.01
N LEU A 62 -5.43 15.64 -8.64
CA LEU A 62 -6.51 16.53 -9.09
C LEU A 62 -7.40 15.85 -10.15
N MET A 63 -6.81 15.12 -11.09
CA MET A 63 -7.55 14.32 -12.06
C MET A 63 -8.40 13.21 -11.39
N ILE A 64 -7.87 12.55 -10.34
CA ILE A 64 -8.61 11.54 -9.58
C ILE A 64 -9.83 12.18 -8.88
N ILE A 65 -9.64 13.32 -8.22
CA ILE A 65 -10.73 14.06 -7.57
C ILE A 65 -11.81 14.44 -8.58
N ALA A 66 -11.43 14.97 -9.76
CA ALA A 66 -12.36 15.38 -10.78
C ALA A 66 -13.09 14.23 -11.50
N LYS A 67 -12.62 12.99 -11.35
CA LYS A 67 -13.29 11.77 -11.85
C LYS A 67 -14.22 11.12 -10.83
N ASP A 68 -14.15 11.52 -9.57
CA ASP A 68 -14.96 10.90 -8.52
C ASP A 68 -16.36 11.53 -8.48
N GLU A 69 -17.32 10.87 -9.12
CA GLU A 69 -18.70 11.34 -9.24
C GLU A 69 -19.39 11.59 -7.90
N ARG A 70 -18.98 10.86 -6.85
CA ARG A 70 -19.51 11.02 -5.48
C ARG A 70 -19.20 12.38 -4.88
N LEU A 71 -18.05 12.98 -5.25
CA LEU A 71 -17.66 14.31 -4.83
C LEU A 71 -18.22 15.41 -5.73
N LEU A 72 -18.68 15.06 -6.93
CA LEU A 72 -19.21 16.01 -7.91
C LEU A 72 -20.68 16.37 -7.68
N ASP A 73 -21.38 15.66 -6.80
CA ASP A 73 -22.76 15.97 -6.49
C ASP A 73 -22.85 17.36 -5.82
N ARG A 74 -23.58 18.26 -6.47
CA ARG A 74 -23.78 19.64 -5.99
C ARG A 74 -24.44 19.71 -4.62
N ALA A 75 -25.21 18.69 -4.25
CA ALA A 75 -25.81 18.59 -2.93
C ALA A 75 -24.76 18.60 -1.81
N HIS A 76 -23.58 18.09 -2.07
CA HIS A 76 -22.51 17.94 -1.09
C HIS A 76 -21.41 19.02 -1.19
N GLY A 77 -21.38 19.83 -2.25
CA GLY A 77 -20.31 20.82 -2.47
C GLY A 77 -20.12 21.83 -1.32
N HIS A 78 -21.15 22.11 -0.54
CA HIS A 78 -21.11 23.04 0.58
C HIS A 78 -20.52 22.46 1.87
N VAL A 79 -20.45 21.12 1.99
CA VAL A 79 -19.88 20.41 3.16
C VAL A 79 -18.47 19.90 2.91
N LEU A 80 -18.04 19.89 1.64
CA LEU A 80 -16.72 19.39 1.28
C LEU A 80 -15.59 20.37 1.64
N PRO A 81 -14.44 19.88 2.15
CA PRO A 81 -13.31 20.74 2.49
C PRO A 81 -12.65 21.31 1.23
N PRO A 82 -12.27 22.63 1.20
CA PRO A 82 -11.65 23.28 0.03
C PRO A 82 -10.15 22.97 -0.06
N SER A 83 -9.78 21.74 0.23
CA SER A 83 -8.40 21.27 0.20
C SER A 83 -8.29 20.06 -0.72
N TRP A 84 -7.61 20.21 -1.85
CA TRP A 84 -7.38 19.09 -2.76
C TRP A 84 -6.73 17.88 -2.08
N ARG A 85 -5.90 18.11 -1.04
CA ARG A 85 -5.26 17.03 -0.28
C ARG A 85 -6.28 16.25 0.55
N THR A 86 -7.25 16.93 1.13
CA THR A 86 -8.33 16.32 1.91
C THR A 86 -9.32 15.62 0.97
N LEU A 87 -9.71 16.29 -0.12
CA LEU A 87 -10.57 15.70 -1.16
C LEU A 87 -9.97 14.41 -1.73
N TYR A 88 -8.68 14.39 -2.03
CA TYR A 88 -7.99 13.18 -2.49
C TYR A 88 -8.04 12.04 -1.46
N GLU A 89 -7.96 12.34 -0.17
CA GLU A 89 -8.13 11.27 0.85
C GLU A 89 -9.59 10.78 0.88
N LEU A 90 -10.59 11.65 0.64
CA LEU A 90 -12.00 11.25 0.55
C LEU A 90 -12.27 10.31 -0.63
N THR A 91 -11.58 10.47 -1.77
CA THR A 91 -11.76 9.55 -2.91
C THR A 91 -11.37 8.10 -2.60
N LYS A 92 -10.62 7.86 -1.54
CA LYS A 92 -10.19 6.52 -1.13
C LYS A 92 -11.20 5.81 -0.21
N LEU A 93 -12.17 6.54 0.31
CA LEU A 93 -13.22 5.95 1.15
C LEU A 93 -14.14 5.06 0.31
N PRO A 94 -14.59 3.91 0.86
CA PRO A 94 -15.65 3.12 0.28
C PRO A 94 -16.93 3.94 0.08
N ASP A 95 -17.75 3.55 -0.90
CA ASP A 95 -18.96 4.27 -1.26
C ASP A 95 -19.92 4.42 -0.09
N ASP A 96 -20.22 3.32 0.60
CA ASP A 96 -21.08 3.25 1.77
C ASP A 96 -20.59 4.13 2.92
N VAL A 97 -19.26 4.18 3.14
CA VAL A 97 -18.65 4.99 4.19
C VAL A 97 -18.68 6.47 3.83
N LEU A 98 -18.36 6.82 2.59
CA LEU A 98 -18.37 8.21 2.12
C LEU A 98 -19.79 8.78 2.18
N GLU A 99 -20.78 8.06 1.66
CA GLU A 99 -22.19 8.45 1.65
C GLU A 99 -22.73 8.66 3.07
N LYS A 100 -22.47 7.69 3.97
CA LYS A 100 -22.84 7.81 5.37
C LYS A 100 -22.28 9.08 6.00
N LYS A 101 -20.98 9.37 5.77
CA LYS A 101 -20.29 10.52 6.36
C LYS A 101 -20.69 11.87 5.78
N LEU A 102 -21.12 11.90 4.53
CA LEU A 102 -21.73 13.07 3.93
C LEU A 102 -23.09 13.36 4.56
N THR A 103 -23.85 12.29 4.85
CA THR A 103 -25.21 12.40 5.39
C THR A 103 -25.23 12.73 6.88
N ASP A 104 -24.33 12.15 7.68
CA ASP A 104 -24.30 12.34 9.14
C ASP A 104 -23.53 13.61 9.59
N GLY A 105 -22.97 14.37 8.62
CA GLY A 105 -22.24 15.61 8.88
C GLY A 105 -20.82 15.40 9.43
N THR A 106 -20.29 14.18 9.41
CA THR A 106 -18.89 13.90 9.79
C THR A 106 -17.92 14.57 8.82
N ILE A 107 -18.27 14.62 7.53
CA ILE A 107 -17.53 15.41 6.54
C ILE A 107 -18.02 16.84 6.63
N HIS A 108 -17.11 17.76 6.91
CA HIS A 108 -17.38 19.18 7.07
C HIS A 108 -16.23 20.02 6.50
N PRO A 109 -16.47 21.29 6.18
CA PRO A 109 -15.50 22.15 5.49
C PRO A 109 -14.16 22.33 6.21
N GLU A 110 -14.12 22.21 7.53
CA GLU A 110 -12.91 22.38 8.34
C GLU A 110 -12.10 21.10 8.50
N MET A 111 -12.61 19.97 7.95
CA MET A 111 -11.97 18.68 8.05
C MET A 111 -10.56 18.69 7.45
N GLN A 112 -9.59 18.14 8.16
CA GLN A 112 -8.20 18.12 7.72
C GLN A 112 -7.84 16.78 7.11
N ARG A 113 -6.85 16.79 6.21
CA ARG A 113 -6.31 15.59 5.58
C ARG A 113 -5.96 14.48 6.59
N LYS A 114 -5.39 14.83 7.75
CA LYS A 114 -4.97 13.86 8.77
C LYS A 114 -6.12 13.04 9.32
N ASP A 115 -7.32 13.64 9.43
CA ASP A 115 -8.52 13.01 10.00
C ASP A 115 -9.04 11.94 9.02
N VAL A 116 -9.16 12.28 7.73
CA VAL A 116 -9.54 11.33 6.68
C VAL A 116 -8.49 10.24 6.48
N ALA A 117 -7.21 10.60 6.48
CA ALA A 117 -6.13 9.64 6.29
C ALA A 117 -6.04 8.62 7.45
N ARG A 118 -6.34 9.05 8.70
CA ARG A 118 -6.44 8.15 9.84
C ARG A 118 -7.57 7.14 9.65
N GLU A 119 -8.71 7.60 9.19
CA GLU A 119 -9.86 6.76 8.96
C GLU A 119 -9.65 5.76 7.82
N ASN A 120 -9.10 6.22 6.69
CA ASN A 120 -8.73 5.34 5.59
C ASN A 120 -7.83 4.18 6.06
N ARG A 121 -6.90 4.44 6.99
CA ARG A 121 -6.04 3.40 7.56
C ARG A 121 -6.84 2.40 8.39
N ILE A 122 -7.79 2.88 9.21
CA ILE A 122 -8.62 1.99 10.05
C ILE A 122 -9.47 1.08 9.15
N ILE A 123 -10.10 1.63 8.12
CA ILE A 123 -10.92 0.88 7.17
C ILE A 123 -10.08 -0.12 6.37
N SER A 124 -8.92 0.30 5.86
CA SER A 124 -8.00 -0.58 5.14
C SER A 124 -7.54 -1.72 6.04
N LYS A 125 -7.13 -1.42 7.28
CA LYS A 125 -6.70 -2.42 8.25
C LYS A 125 -7.83 -3.43 8.53
N ALA A 126 -9.06 -2.97 8.77
CA ALA A 126 -10.19 -3.85 9.03
C ALA A 126 -10.51 -4.79 7.85
N ARG A 127 -10.46 -4.26 6.61
CA ARG A 127 -10.66 -5.08 5.39
C ARG A 127 -9.53 -6.10 5.19
N ASP A 128 -8.30 -5.72 5.45
CA ASP A 128 -7.17 -6.64 5.36
C ASP A 128 -7.25 -7.73 6.44
N GLU A 129 -7.67 -7.38 7.66
CA GLU A 129 -7.91 -8.35 8.74
C GLU A 129 -9.02 -9.33 8.38
N GLU A 130 -10.12 -8.85 7.78
CA GLU A 130 -11.20 -9.69 7.28
C GLU A 130 -10.70 -10.63 6.19
N ARG A 131 -10.00 -10.10 5.18
CA ARG A 131 -9.39 -10.90 4.11
C ARG A 131 -8.44 -11.96 4.65
N ILE A 132 -7.61 -11.65 5.64
CA ILE A 132 -6.69 -12.63 6.25
C ILE A 132 -7.49 -13.75 6.96
N ARG A 133 -8.61 -13.43 7.63
CA ARG A 133 -9.47 -14.44 8.27
C ARG A 133 -10.17 -15.36 7.26
N GLU A 134 -10.49 -14.84 6.08
CA GLU A 134 -11.14 -15.59 4.99
C GLU A 134 -10.18 -16.44 4.18
N LEU A 135 -8.86 -16.25 4.32
CA LEU A 135 -7.86 -17.04 3.62
C LEU A 135 -7.62 -18.38 4.32
N ALA A 136 -7.63 -19.44 3.54
CA ALA A 136 -7.21 -20.77 3.95
C ALA A 136 -5.81 -21.08 3.40
N PRO A 137 -4.98 -21.87 4.13
CA PRO A 137 -3.71 -22.35 3.55
C PRO A 137 -3.97 -23.31 2.39
N VAL A 138 -3.25 -23.12 1.29
CA VAL A 138 -3.27 -24.05 0.15
C VAL A 138 -2.43 -25.28 0.51
N PHE A 139 -3.01 -26.46 0.35
CA PHE A 139 -2.30 -27.71 0.54
C PHE A 139 -1.46 -28.01 -0.71
N GLY A 140 -0.17 -27.91 -0.57
CA GLY A 140 0.81 -28.23 -1.61
C GLY A 140 2.21 -28.12 -1.04
N LYS A 141 3.13 -28.86 -1.64
CA LYS A 141 4.55 -28.79 -1.24
C LYS A 141 5.36 -28.08 -2.29
N PHE A 142 6.18 -27.14 -1.84
CA PHE A 142 6.98 -26.27 -2.68
C PHE A 142 8.48 -26.48 -2.41
N ARG A 143 9.27 -26.43 -3.48
CA ARG A 143 10.74 -26.41 -3.37
C ARG A 143 11.28 -25.04 -3.07
N THR A 144 10.48 -24.03 -3.26
CA THR A 144 10.86 -22.65 -2.98
C THR A 144 9.67 -21.90 -2.41
N LEU A 145 9.86 -21.29 -1.26
CA LEU A 145 8.89 -20.44 -0.59
C LEU A 145 9.39 -18.99 -0.54
N VAL A 146 8.51 -18.04 -0.85
CA VAL A 146 8.70 -16.62 -0.65
C VAL A 146 7.68 -16.15 0.37
N ILE A 147 8.13 -15.51 1.44
CA ILE A 147 7.25 -15.01 2.51
C ILE A 147 7.56 -13.55 2.81
N ASP A 148 6.56 -12.66 2.67
CA ASP A 148 6.64 -11.25 3.04
C ASP A 148 5.68 -10.97 4.21
N PRO A 149 6.08 -11.27 5.47
CA PRO A 149 5.19 -11.17 6.60
C PRO A 149 4.66 -9.74 6.77
N PRO A 150 3.39 -9.59 7.12
CA PRO A 150 2.83 -8.29 7.49
C PRO A 150 3.28 -7.91 8.91
N TRP A 151 4.55 -7.47 9.03
CA TRP A 151 5.20 -7.17 10.29
C TRP A 151 4.42 -6.16 11.12
N ASP A 152 4.28 -6.42 12.42
CA ASP A 152 3.66 -5.50 13.35
C ASP A 152 4.65 -4.40 13.78
N TYR A 153 4.29 -3.16 13.46
CA TYR A 153 5.04 -1.96 13.79
C TYR A 153 4.50 -1.22 15.03
N GLU A 154 3.54 -1.79 15.77
CA GLU A 154 2.88 -1.07 16.89
C GLU A 154 3.87 -0.57 17.93
N TRP A 155 4.88 -1.34 18.28
CA TRP A 155 5.93 -0.91 19.21
C TRP A 155 6.82 0.24 18.68
N LEU A 156 6.88 0.43 17.34
CA LEU A 156 7.55 1.57 16.71
C LEU A 156 6.66 2.82 16.67
N SER A 157 5.35 2.67 16.81
CA SER A 157 4.38 3.78 16.79
C SER A 157 4.46 4.66 18.03
N LEU A 158 4.97 4.15 19.15
CA LEU A 158 5.29 4.91 20.36
C LEU A 158 6.29 6.06 20.10
N ALA A 159 6.99 6.05 18.97
CA ALA A 159 7.92 7.09 18.53
C ALA A 159 7.27 8.16 17.61
N GLY A 160 5.94 8.30 17.58
CA GLY A 160 5.23 9.32 16.78
C GLY A 160 5.08 8.98 15.29
N ARG A 161 5.28 7.74 14.90
CA ARG A 161 5.06 7.26 13.51
C ARG A 161 3.66 6.72 13.34
N ALA A 162 3.08 7.01 12.19
CA ALA A 162 1.80 6.42 11.83
C ALA A 162 1.94 4.90 11.63
N ALA A 163 1.08 4.12 12.28
CA ALA A 163 0.93 2.68 12.02
C ALA A 163 0.70 2.42 10.52
N PRO A 164 1.12 1.26 9.98
CA PRO A 164 0.83 0.90 8.60
C PRO A 164 -0.68 0.90 8.34
N GLY A 165 -1.08 1.23 7.13
CA GLY A 165 -2.49 1.24 6.72
C GLY A 165 -3.01 -0.13 6.27
N TYR A 166 -2.36 -1.23 6.66
CA TYR A 166 -2.72 -2.61 6.35
C TYR A 166 -2.70 -3.47 7.63
N ALA A 167 -3.39 -4.61 7.62
CA ALA A 167 -3.39 -5.56 8.72
C ALA A 167 -1.96 -6.08 8.96
N THR A 168 -1.61 -6.21 10.24
CA THR A 168 -0.33 -6.73 10.69
C THR A 168 -0.55 -7.99 11.52
N MET A 169 0.45 -8.86 11.57
CA MET A 169 0.48 -10.03 12.45
C MET A 169 1.49 -9.83 13.56
N THR A 170 1.11 -10.22 14.78
CA THR A 170 2.05 -10.19 15.91
C THR A 170 3.15 -11.22 15.70
N HIS A 171 4.25 -11.06 16.43
CA HIS A 171 5.35 -12.02 16.38
C HIS A 171 4.91 -13.44 16.77
N GLU A 172 4.05 -13.57 17.77
CA GLU A 172 3.48 -14.83 18.23
C GLU A 172 2.61 -15.49 17.16
N GLN A 173 1.81 -14.71 16.43
CA GLN A 173 1.01 -15.22 15.31
C GLN A 173 1.90 -15.74 14.18
N LEU A 174 2.99 -15.03 13.85
CA LEU A 174 3.95 -15.47 12.85
C LEU A 174 4.71 -16.74 13.31
N LEU A 175 5.09 -16.84 14.58
CA LEU A 175 5.72 -18.04 15.15
C LEU A 175 4.78 -19.25 15.13
N ALA A 176 3.47 -19.04 15.24
CA ALA A 176 2.46 -20.08 15.22
C ALA A 176 2.13 -20.60 13.82
N MET A 177 2.60 -19.94 12.75
CA MET A 177 2.40 -20.42 11.38
C MET A 177 3.15 -21.73 11.14
N ASP A 178 2.46 -22.73 10.60
CA ASP A 178 3.05 -24.00 10.20
C ASP A 178 3.57 -23.94 8.75
N VAL A 179 4.68 -23.22 8.56
CA VAL A 179 5.32 -23.07 7.23
C VAL A 179 5.89 -24.39 6.72
N ALA A 180 6.24 -25.31 7.63
CA ALA A 180 6.78 -26.60 7.25
C ALA A 180 5.79 -27.46 6.43
N GLN A 181 4.47 -27.25 6.61
CA GLN A 181 3.45 -27.95 5.82
C GLN A 181 3.52 -27.62 4.32
N TRP A 182 4.03 -26.43 3.96
CA TRP A 182 4.16 -25.97 2.57
C TRP A 182 5.50 -26.38 1.94
N ALA A 183 6.47 -26.80 2.74
CA ALA A 183 7.81 -27.11 2.27
C ALA A 183 7.96 -28.57 1.87
N GLU A 184 8.63 -28.85 0.74
CA GLU A 184 9.24 -30.15 0.48
C GLU A 184 10.40 -30.40 1.48
N ASP A 185 10.84 -31.66 1.63
CA ASP A 185 11.94 -32.01 2.51
C ASP A 185 13.24 -31.27 2.17
N ASN A 186 13.37 -30.86 0.90
CA ASN A 186 14.44 -30.00 0.39
C ASN A 186 13.84 -28.74 -0.20
N CYS A 187 13.90 -27.62 0.55
CA CYS A 187 13.21 -26.38 0.21
C CYS A 187 14.06 -25.15 0.49
N HIS A 188 13.97 -24.16 -0.38
CA HIS A 188 14.50 -22.81 -0.18
C HIS A 188 13.43 -21.87 0.40
N LEU A 189 13.81 -21.06 1.36
CA LEU A 189 12.98 -20.01 1.91
C LEU A 189 13.61 -18.63 1.66
N TYR A 190 12.82 -17.72 1.12
CA TYR A 190 13.12 -16.30 1.00
C TYR A 190 12.16 -15.51 1.91
N LEU A 191 12.67 -15.02 3.03
CA LEU A 191 11.90 -14.31 4.04
C LEU A 191 12.21 -12.83 4.01
N TRP A 192 11.24 -12.02 3.55
CA TRP A 192 11.36 -10.57 3.53
C TRP A 192 11.34 -9.97 4.93
N THR A 193 12.23 -9.02 5.15
CA THR A 193 12.33 -8.30 6.42
C THR A 193 12.91 -6.89 6.23
N THR A 194 12.81 -6.08 7.26
CA THR A 194 13.47 -4.78 7.36
C THR A 194 14.54 -4.81 8.45
N ASN A 195 15.39 -3.76 8.49
CA ASN A 195 16.41 -3.61 9.54
C ASN A 195 15.86 -3.81 10.95
N ASN A 196 14.63 -3.35 11.20
CA ASN A 196 14.02 -3.39 12.55
C ASN A 196 13.57 -4.80 12.97
N PHE A 197 13.29 -5.68 12.01
CA PHE A 197 12.79 -7.03 12.27
C PHE A 197 13.81 -8.13 11.97
N MET A 198 15.05 -7.78 11.68
CA MET A 198 16.10 -8.74 11.30
C MET A 198 16.24 -9.88 12.31
N THR A 199 16.32 -9.57 13.60
CA THR A 199 16.46 -10.59 14.66
C THR A 199 15.25 -11.50 14.76
N ARG A 200 14.03 -10.93 14.66
CA ARG A 200 12.77 -11.69 14.65
C ARG A 200 12.66 -12.57 13.40
N ALA A 201 13.09 -12.07 12.25
CA ALA A 201 13.08 -12.86 11.02
C ALA A 201 14.01 -14.10 11.10
N VAL A 202 15.18 -13.97 11.74
CA VAL A 202 16.07 -15.11 11.98
C VAL A 202 15.41 -16.15 12.91
N GLU A 203 14.74 -15.68 13.95
CA GLU A 203 13.99 -16.55 14.88
C GLU A 203 12.85 -17.28 14.16
N LEU A 204 12.03 -16.57 13.36
CA LEU A 204 10.96 -17.18 12.56
C LEU A 204 11.49 -18.27 11.62
N MET A 205 12.57 -17.96 10.89
CA MET A 205 13.19 -18.90 9.96
C MET A 205 13.60 -20.20 10.67
N ALA A 206 14.24 -20.09 11.83
CA ALA A 206 14.63 -21.25 12.64
C ALA A 206 13.41 -22.01 13.16
N ARG A 207 12.36 -21.30 13.62
CA ARG A 207 11.11 -21.89 14.13
C ARG A 207 10.37 -22.67 13.05
N TRP A 208 10.43 -22.20 11.79
CA TRP A 208 9.82 -22.85 10.63
C TRP A 208 10.66 -23.98 10.03
N GLY A 209 11.80 -24.32 10.66
CA GLY A 209 12.64 -25.47 10.28
C GLY A 209 13.66 -25.16 9.17
N PHE A 210 13.94 -23.88 8.89
CA PHE A 210 14.92 -23.50 7.88
C PHE A 210 16.22 -23.01 8.52
N GLN A 211 17.36 -23.47 7.99
CA GLN A 211 18.68 -22.99 8.37
C GLN A 211 19.02 -21.71 7.57
N HIS A 212 19.20 -20.60 8.25
CA HIS A 212 19.68 -19.36 7.63
C HIS A 212 21.05 -19.55 6.96
N LYS A 213 21.20 -19.08 5.73
CA LYS A 213 22.45 -19.18 4.95
C LYS A 213 23.06 -17.83 4.64
N THR A 214 22.28 -16.88 4.14
CA THR A 214 22.74 -15.54 3.76
C THR A 214 21.59 -14.54 3.71
N VAL A 215 21.94 -13.27 3.51
CA VAL A 215 20.97 -12.16 3.37
C VAL A 215 21.15 -11.54 1.99
N LEU A 216 20.06 -11.42 1.23
CA LEU A 216 20.01 -10.58 0.04
C LEU A 216 19.48 -9.20 0.43
N THR A 217 20.06 -8.17 -0.17
CA THR A 217 19.71 -6.78 0.15
C THR A 217 19.20 -6.05 -1.09
N TRP A 218 17.97 -5.60 -1.03
CA TRP A 218 17.45 -4.65 -2.00
C TRP A 218 17.88 -3.23 -1.64
N VAL A 219 18.67 -2.62 -2.51
CA VAL A 219 19.09 -1.22 -2.40
C VAL A 219 18.07 -0.36 -3.15
N LYS A 220 17.40 0.54 -2.44
CA LYS A 220 16.36 1.41 -2.96
C LYS A 220 16.95 2.70 -3.55
N PRO A 221 16.41 3.23 -4.65
CA PRO A 221 16.90 4.46 -5.27
C PRO A 221 16.60 5.72 -4.45
N ARG A 222 15.74 5.62 -3.43
CA ARG A 222 15.35 6.73 -2.54
C ARG A 222 15.32 6.30 -1.09
N TRP A 223 15.65 7.23 -0.22
CA TRP A 223 15.63 7.02 1.22
C TRP A 223 14.19 7.03 1.76
N GLY A 224 13.90 6.09 2.63
CA GLY A 224 12.71 6.06 3.46
C GLY A 224 12.92 6.73 4.82
N LEU A 225 11.86 6.78 5.60
CA LEU A 225 11.91 7.28 6.98
C LEU A 225 12.72 6.30 7.86
N GLY A 226 13.52 6.84 8.78
CA GLY A 226 14.26 6.08 9.78
C GLY A 226 14.43 6.90 11.05
N SER A 227 14.57 6.25 12.24
CA SER A 227 14.71 6.94 13.52
C SER A 227 16.12 7.52 13.71
N TYR A 228 17.13 6.69 13.47
CA TYR A 228 18.55 7.08 13.58
C TYR A 228 19.18 7.28 12.21
N PHE A 229 18.90 6.37 11.28
CA PHE A 229 19.40 6.43 9.91
C PHE A 229 18.23 6.38 8.93
N ARG A 230 18.43 6.89 7.71
CA ARG A 230 17.45 6.80 6.63
C ARG A 230 17.46 5.38 6.05
N ASN A 231 16.29 4.75 5.98
CA ASN A 231 16.17 3.41 5.43
C ASN A 231 16.25 3.46 3.90
N SER A 232 17.34 2.96 3.34
CA SER A 232 17.56 2.82 1.90
C SER A 232 17.56 1.37 1.45
N THR A 233 17.36 0.42 2.37
CA THR A 233 17.40 -1.01 2.09
C THR A 233 16.20 -1.75 2.66
N GLU A 234 15.85 -2.86 2.01
CA GLU A 234 15.10 -3.99 2.59
C GLU A 234 15.92 -5.27 2.39
N HIS A 235 15.61 -6.28 3.17
CA HIS A 235 16.40 -7.49 3.24
C HIS A 235 15.53 -8.73 3.03
N VAL A 236 16.14 -9.76 2.45
CA VAL A 236 15.56 -11.09 2.32
C VAL A 236 16.51 -12.08 2.94
N LEU A 237 16.09 -12.73 4.01
CA LEU A 237 16.86 -13.86 4.55
C LEU A 237 16.65 -15.07 3.64
N PHE A 238 17.76 -15.65 3.21
CA PHE A 238 17.75 -16.93 2.47
C PHE A 238 18.05 -18.07 3.43
N GLY A 239 17.17 -19.06 3.46
CA GLY A 239 17.31 -20.25 4.28
C GLY A 239 17.04 -21.51 3.49
N VAL A 240 17.50 -22.63 4.03
CA VAL A 240 17.37 -23.96 3.41
C VAL A 240 16.84 -24.95 4.43
N CYS A 241 15.84 -25.72 4.05
CA CYS A 241 15.42 -26.95 4.67
C CYS A 241 16.02 -28.11 3.88
N GLY A 242 16.58 -29.12 4.55
CA GLY A 242 17.31 -30.23 3.89
C GLY A 242 18.67 -29.80 3.30
N GLU A 243 19.02 -30.35 2.14
CA GLU A 243 20.34 -30.18 1.53
C GLU A 243 20.32 -29.55 0.13
N LEU A 244 19.27 -28.82 -0.20
CA LEU A 244 19.08 -28.22 -1.52
C LEU A 244 20.11 -27.12 -1.79
N ARG A 245 20.95 -27.30 -2.81
CA ARG A 245 21.87 -26.23 -3.27
C ARG A 245 21.18 -25.29 -4.23
N THR A 246 21.67 -24.06 -4.30
CA THR A 246 21.23 -23.11 -5.33
C THR A 246 21.63 -23.58 -6.73
N ARG A 247 20.82 -23.21 -7.75
CA ARG A 247 21.10 -23.53 -9.16
C ARG A 247 22.28 -22.73 -9.72
N SER A 248 22.60 -21.62 -9.09
CA SER A 248 23.71 -20.74 -9.46
C SER A 248 24.41 -20.25 -8.19
N ASP A 249 25.72 -20.19 -8.22
CA ASP A 249 26.61 -19.67 -7.18
C ASP A 249 27.16 -18.28 -7.52
N SER A 250 26.77 -17.72 -8.67
CA SER A 250 27.27 -16.45 -9.21
C SER A 250 26.29 -15.29 -9.02
N ILE A 251 25.41 -15.36 -8.02
CA ILE A 251 24.40 -14.34 -7.72
C ILE A 251 24.91 -13.48 -6.57
N ALA A 252 24.92 -12.15 -6.80
CA ALA A 252 25.30 -11.20 -5.76
C ALA A 252 24.26 -11.13 -4.63
N THR A 253 24.73 -10.87 -3.41
CA THR A 253 23.86 -10.72 -2.23
C THR A 253 23.18 -9.37 -2.13
N HIS A 254 23.26 -8.52 -3.15
CA HIS A 254 22.53 -7.27 -3.26
C HIS A 254 21.98 -7.09 -4.68
N PHE A 255 20.93 -6.30 -4.80
CA PHE A 255 20.36 -5.88 -6.07
C PHE A 255 19.71 -4.51 -5.95
N GLU A 256 19.72 -3.78 -7.05
CA GLU A 256 19.04 -2.50 -7.20
C GLU A 256 17.78 -2.68 -8.03
N ALA A 257 16.70 -2.03 -7.63
CA ALA A 257 15.45 -2.02 -8.38
C ALA A 257 14.64 -0.76 -8.03
N PRO A 258 13.84 -0.23 -8.97
CA PRO A 258 12.93 0.87 -8.70
C PRO A 258 11.88 0.48 -7.65
N LEU A 259 11.32 1.52 -7.01
CA LEU A 259 10.15 1.36 -6.14
C LEU A 259 8.91 1.19 -7.00
N GLY A 260 8.15 0.13 -6.77
CA GLY A 260 6.81 -0.07 -7.27
C GLY A 260 5.75 0.69 -6.46
N GLU A 261 4.51 0.21 -6.48
CA GLU A 261 3.45 0.69 -5.60
C GLU A 261 3.75 0.35 -4.14
N HIS A 262 2.93 0.89 -3.22
CA HIS A 262 3.21 0.77 -1.79
C HIS A 262 3.29 -0.71 -1.35
N SER A 263 4.45 -1.11 -0.82
CA SER A 263 4.77 -2.49 -0.36
C SER A 263 4.93 -3.55 -1.46
N GLU A 264 4.90 -3.20 -2.73
CA GLU A 264 5.18 -4.11 -3.84
C GLU A 264 6.67 -4.49 -3.85
N LYS A 265 6.95 -5.78 -4.04
CA LYS A 265 8.32 -6.28 -4.18
C LYS A 265 8.75 -6.25 -5.66
N PRO A 266 9.97 -5.80 -5.95
CA PRO A 266 10.42 -5.60 -7.33
C PRO A 266 10.55 -6.93 -8.08
N GLU A 267 10.18 -6.96 -9.36
CA GLU A 267 10.27 -8.16 -10.20
C GLU A 267 11.71 -8.68 -10.31
N LYS A 268 12.71 -7.80 -10.19
CA LYS A 268 14.13 -8.18 -10.13
C LYS A 268 14.44 -9.21 -9.06
N PHE A 269 13.76 -9.16 -7.91
CA PHE A 269 13.89 -10.18 -6.87
C PHE A 269 13.39 -11.55 -7.34
N TYR A 270 12.24 -11.60 -8.01
CA TYR A 270 11.67 -12.86 -8.50
C TYR A 270 12.51 -13.47 -9.64
N GLU A 271 13.15 -12.64 -10.48
CA GLU A 271 14.16 -13.10 -11.43
C GLU A 271 15.31 -13.81 -10.71
N ILE A 272 15.81 -13.26 -9.60
CA ILE A 272 16.86 -13.85 -8.77
C ILE A 272 16.37 -15.20 -8.18
N VAL A 273 15.14 -15.25 -7.66
CA VAL A 273 14.56 -16.48 -7.12
C VAL A 273 14.52 -17.60 -8.18
N ARG A 274 14.04 -17.28 -9.39
CA ARG A 274 13.98 -18.26 -10.51
C ARG A 274 15.36 -18.73 -10.95
N LEU A 275 16.35 -17.85 -10.90
CA LEU A 275 17.73 -18.19 -11.26
C LEU A 275 18.41 -19.05 -10.20
N ALA A 276 18.14 -18.79 -8.92
CA ALA A 276 18.80 -19.45 -7.79
C ALA A 276 18.09 -20.71 -7.32
N SER A 277 16.78 -20.83 -7.51
CA SER A 277 15.93 -21.83 -6.85
C SER A 277 15.08 -22.65 -7.82
N TYR A 278 14.29 -23.57 -7.30
CA TYR A 278 13.61 -24.62 -8.05
C TYR A 278 12.08 -24.46 -7.92
N PRO A 279 11.32 -24.70 -9.00
CA PRO A 279 9.88 -24.87 -8.91
C PRO A 279 9.52 -26.20 -8.24
N PRO A 280 8.29 -26.34 -7.70
CA PRO A 280 7.24 -25.36 -7.66
C PRO A 280 7.53 -24.23 -6.65
N TYR A 281 7.06 -22.99 -6.98
CA TYR A 281 7.20 -21.81 -6.15
C TYR A 281 5.91 -21.53 -5.41
N GLY A 282 5.99 -21.37 -4.08
CA GLY A 282 4.91 -20.88 -3.23
C GLY A 282 5.20 -19.47 -2.71
N GLU A 283 4.18 -18.62 -2.58
CA GLU A 283 4.31 -17.28 -2.02
C GLU A 283 3.20 -17.01 -0.99
N ALA A 284 3.61 -16.67 0.24
CA ALA A 284 2.68 -16.25 1.29
C ALA A 284 2.61 -14.71 1.39
N PHE A 285 1.41 -14.19 1.62
CA PHE A 285 1.11 -12.76 1.68
C PHE A 285 1.37 -12.02 0.36
N GLN A 286 1.11 -12.71 -0.74
CA GLN A 286 1.31 -12.20 -2.10
C GLN A 286 0.51 -10.91 -2.34
N ARG A 287 1.17 -9.86 -2.83
CA ARG A 287 0.54 -8.58 -3.17
C ARG A 287 0.27 -8.42 -4.67
N THR A 288 1.12 -9.05 -5.48
CA THR A 288 1.01 -9.04 -6.94
C THR A 288 1.02 -10.49 -7.42
N GLN A 289 -0.04 -10.91 -8.10
CA GLN A 289 -0.16 -12.27 -8.61
C GLN A 289 0.88 -12.52 -9.72
N ARG A 290 1.55 -13.67 -9.65
CA ARG A 290 2.49 -14.18 -10.66
C ARG A 290 2.08 -15.59 -11.07
N THR A 291 2.11 -15.87 -12.36
CA THR A 291 1.59 -17.13 -12.92
C THR A 291 2.39 -18.37 -12.50
N ASP A 292 3.65 -18.20 -12.11
CA ASP A 292 4.56 -19.26 -11.70
C ASP A 292 4.74 -19.36 -10.17
N PHE A 293 4.11 -18.44 -9.40
CA PHE A 293 4.08 -18.49 -7.94
C PHE A 293 2.65 -18.77 -7.46
N THR A 294 2.49 -19.90 -6.81
CA THR A 294 1.21 -20.25 -6.18
C THR A 294 1.05 -19.49 -4.89
N ASN A 295 -0.06 -18.74 -4.75
CA ASN A 295 -0.41 -18.14 -3.48
C ASN A 295 -0.73 -19.25 -2.48
N VAL A 296 -0.02 -19.31 -1.34
CA VAL A 296 -0.24 -20.33 -0.31
C VAL A 296 -1.45 -20.04 0.59
N PHE A 297 -2.18 -18.96 0.33
CA PHE A 297 -3.47 -18.66 0.94
C PHE A 297 -4.52 -18.49 -0.16
N GLU A 298 -5.61 -19.23 -0.09
CA GLU A 298 -6.75 -19.09 -0.98
C GLU A 298 -8.00 -18.66 -0.20
N SER A 299 -8.95 -18.05 -0.88
CA SER A 299 -10.23 -17.69 -0.28
C SER A 299 -11.04 -18.95 0.05
N LYS A 300 -11.62 -19.02 1.23
CA LYS A 300 -12.49 -20.13 1.66
C LYS A 300 -13.71 -20.34 0.79
N GLU A 301 -14.09 -19.33 0.01
CA GLU A 301 -15.23 -19.42 -0.92
C GLU A 301 -14.95 -20.32 -2.13
N LEU A 302 -13.68 -20.55 -2.50
CA LEU A 302 -13.31 -21.45 -3.60
C LEU A 302 -13.44 -22.92 -3.22
N GLU A 303 -13.27 -23.29 -1.95
CA GLU A 303 -13.42 -24.68 -1.46
C GLU A 303 -14.88 -25.14 -1.39
N ALA A 304 -15.85 -24.24 -1.41
CA ALA A 304 -17.28 -24.58 -1.38
C ALA A 304 -17.90 -24.78 -2.78
N ALA A 305 -17.11 -24.61 -3.85
CA ALA A 305 -17.56 -24.70 -5.24
C ALA A 305 -17.07 -25.96 -5.99
N GLU A 306 -16.24 -26.82 -5.37
CA GLU A 306 -15.88 -28.16 -5.81
C GLU A 306 -16.66 -29.23 -5.02
#